data_7759cb25958df64e736bd55f5edb56d7
#
_entry.id   7759cb25958df64e736bd55f5edb56d7
#
_cell.length_a   1.000
_cell.length_b   1.000
_cell.length_c   1.000
_cell.angle_alpha   90.00
_cell.angle_beta   90.00
_cell.angle_gamma   90.00
#
_symmetry.space_group_name_H-M   'P 1'
#
loop_
_entity.id
_entity.type
_entity.pdbx_description
1 polymer ?
#
loop_
_entity_poly.entity_id
_entity_poly.type
_entity_poly.pdbx_seq_one_letter_code
_entity_poly.pdbx_strand_id
1 'polypeptide(L)'
;MLLIMYLILVFSDEYVGFKTSNPPTIDGHLESTWNKANQFSDFTVYEPVLSKTPQTHLITYFMYDEEAIYIAGKIFQKNTHSSRLKRDDISILKGDYVQIELDPFNTGDTGYFFTLNPNNAFTDGTLKSSGLYDYKWDGKAESATHISENHWSFELKIPLETIDFQDKPVQDWHISFFRHHAETNNHMASHRIIPDDIKRISSYTKLTQLADLKKKRAIHIQPYITQNIHKDYIESSSTPSTNTGFDLTYQPNPTTNLLVTYNPDYAQIESDKPVINVTDVATIFPEKRPFFTANLYHFITGVQTRKVRDIDYGLKLYNKSAHFNYDFTYVKDKQSDNWLFSRMVLQNEQSYKHQLEAGLKQTDHKTYFNGVFGNLWYFWDKKLSVSNYLELTTKDGPQLGDVQFVTYKSRDWFIQNKFVYKQVDHNPEELASKPYTNRLENFLRINRRFRFENMYIQYIMPGIYLSKQHLLTDKAKGFNSLDL
;
A
#
# COMPACT_ATOMS: atom_id res chain seq x y z
N MET A 1 41.67 28.64 15.30
CA MET A 1 40.71 27.53 15.29
C MET A 1 39.61 27.85 14.28
N LEU A 2 39.85 27.49 13.00
CA LEU A 2 38.94 27.80 11.89
C LEU A 2 37.80 26.76 11.92
N LEU A 3 36.58 27.23 12.13
CA LEU A 3 35.36 26.45 12.00
C LEU A 3 35.05 26.34 10.51
N ILE A 4 35.39 25.23 9.87
CA ILE A 4 34.96 24.94 8.51
C ILE A 4 33.50 24.49 8.60
N MET A 5 32.59 25.43 8.33
CA MET A 5 31.18 25.16 8.09
C MET A 5 31.08 24.47 6.74
N TYR A 6 30.94 23.13 6.76
CA TYR A 6 30.50 22.37 5.57
C TYR A 6 29.05 22.76 5.28
N LEU A 7 28.88 23.66 4.33
CA LEU A 7 27.58 23.90 3.71
C LEU A 7 27.26 22.66 2.88
N ILE A 8 26.52 21.72 3.44
CA ILE A 8 25.93 20.63 2.68
C ILE A 8 24.83 21.29 1.84
N LEU A 9 25.15 21.63 0.61
CA LEU A 9 24.15 21.91 -0.42
C LEU A 9 23.37 20.61 -0.63
N VAL A 10 22.22 20.52 0.02
CA VAL A 10 21.21 19.50 -0.29
C VAL A 10 20.61 19.93 -1.61
N PHE A 11 21.14 19.44 -2.72
CA PHE A 11 20.42 19.45 -3.98
C PHE A 11 19.29 18.42 -3.81
N SER A 12 18.10 18.87 -3.46
CA SER A 12 16.90 18.15 -3.76
C SER A 12 16.68 18.31 -5.25
N ASP A 13 16.65 17.19 -6.00
CA ASP A 13 16.28 17.23 -7.41
C ASP A 13 14.82 17.63 -7.50
N GLU A 14 14.58 18.94 -7.73
CA GLU A 14 13.25 19.52 -7.88
C GLU A 14 13.07 19.91 -9.34
N TYR A 15 11.93 19.54 -9.91
CA TYR A 15 11.52 19.94 -11.26
C TYR A 15 10.19 20.66 -11.18
N VAL A 16 10.07 21.79 -11.86
CA VAL A 16 8.79 22.44 -12.09
C VAL A 16 8.03 21.60 -13.13
N GLY A 17 6.84 21.13 -12.81
CA GLY A 17 6.07 20.28 -13.70
C GLY A 17 5.75 20.99 -15.03
N PHE A 18 6.01 20.32 -16.16
CA PHE A 18 5.71 20.86 -17.48
C PHE A 18 4.25 20.62 -17.87
N LYS A 19 3.45 21.69 -17.96
CA LYS A 19 2.06 21.64 -18.42
C LYS A 19 2.02 21.71 -19.96
N THR A 20 1.45 20.69 -20.60
CA THR A 20 1.29 20.65 -22.05
C THR A 20 -0.09 21.16 -22.49
N SER A 21 -0.14 21.85 -23.64
CA SER A 21 -1.39 22.16 -24.34
C SER A 21 -1.70 21.17 -25.47
N ASN A 22 -0.73 20.34 -25.83
CA ASN A 22 -0.83 19.36 -26.91
C ASN A 22 -0.47 17.97 -26.33
N PRO A 23 -1.48 17.20 -25.85
CA PRO A 23 -1.23 15.87 -25.31
C PRO A 23 -0.65 14.94 -26.39
N PRO A 24 0.28 14.02 -26.04
CA PRO A 24 0.86 13.08 -26.96
C PRO A 24 -0.15 11.98 -27.34
N THR A 25 0.09 11.35 -28.49
CA THR A 25 -0.59 10.11 -28.85
C THR A 25 0.08 8.94 -28.16
N ILE A 26 -0.67 8.04 -27.55
CA ILE A 26 -0.12 6.89 -26.83
C ILE A 26 -0.02 5.71 -27.78
N ASP A 27 1.06 5.64 -28.54
CA ASP A 27 1.30 4.58 -29.54
C ASP A 27 2.65 3.88 -29.40
N GLY A 28 3.48 4.31 -28.42
CA GLY A 28 4.81 3.79 -28.15
C GLY A 28 5.93 4.49 -28.92
N HIS A 29 5.61 5.43 -29.81
CA HIS A 29 6.55 6.22 -30.59
C HIS A 29 6.66 7.64 -30.03
N LEU A 30 7.82 7.99 -29.49
CA LEU A 30 8.04 9.29 -28.89
C LEU A 30 8.07 10.39 -29.95
N GLU A 31 7.05 11.24 -30.00
CA GLU A 31 6.97 12.40 -30.88
C GLU A 31 7.81 13.57 -30.34
N SER A 32 7.98 14.60 -31.18
CA SER A 32 8.74 15.82 -30.83
C SER A 32 8.15 16.61 -29.64
N THR A 33 6.89 16.39 -29.29
CA THR A 33 6.21 16.96 -28.13
C THR A 33 6.96 16.64 -26.82
N TRP A 34 7.53 15.45 -26.72
CA TRP A 34 8.29 14.98 -25.55
C TRP A 34 9.59 15.76 -25.32
N ASN A 35 10.13 16.45 -26.33
CA ASN A 35 11.35 17.27 -26.16
C ASN A 35 11.15 18.46 -25.23
N LYS A 36 9.89 18.85 -24.94
CA LYS A 36 9.55 19.94 -24.02
C LYS A 36 9.24 19.46 -22.61
N ALA A 37 9.04 18.16 -22.43
CA ALA A 37 8.70 17.54 -21.14
C ALA A 37 9.85 17.60 -20.15
N ASN A 38 9.58 17.45 -18.86
CA ASN A 38 10.60 17.20 -17.87
C ASN A 38 11.34 15.90 -18.20
N GLN A 39 12.66 15.95 -18.20
CA GLN A 39 13.49 14.82 -18.57
C GLN A 39 14.29 14.32 -17.37
N PHE A 40 14.32 13.01 -17.17
CA PHE A 40 15.09 12.32 -16.12
C PHE A 40 16.04 11.35 -16.79
N SER A 41 17.34 11.54 -16.62
CA SER A 41 18.39 10.69 -17.22
C SER A 41 19.41 10.19 -16.18
N ASP A 42 19.38 10.75 -14.97
CA ASP A 42 20.32 10.40 -13.91
C ASP A 42 19.79 9.19 -13.14
N PHE A 43 20.24 8.00 -13.54
CA PHE A 43 19.90 6.76 -12.89
C PHE A 43 21.08 6.19 -12.12
N THR A 44 20.81 5.67 -10.94
CA THR A 44 21.80 5.01 -10.08
C THR A 44 21.42 3.53 -9.94
N VAL A 45 22.38 2.65 -10.19
CA VAL A 45 22.22 1.22 -9.89
C VAL A 45 22.29 1.04 -8.38
N TYR A 46 21.29 0.40 -7.79
CA TYR A 46 21.24 0.18 -6.35
C TYR A 46 21.32 -1.31 -5.96
N GLU A 47 21.05 -2.21 -6.89
CA GLU A 47 21.20 -3.66 -6.74
C GLU A 47 21.78 -4.25 -8.04
N PRO A 48 22.63 -5.30 -7.95
CA PRO A 48 23.12 -5.98 -6.73
C PRO A 48 24.16 -5.17 -5.95
N VAL A 49 24.82 -4.21 -6.58
CA VAL A 49 25.85 -3.36 -5.97
C VAL A 49 25.57 -1.91 -6.29
N LEU A 50 25.62 -1.04 -5.28
CA LEU A 50 25.42 0.40 -5.48
C LEU A 50 26.52 0.97 -6.39
N SER A 51 26.15 1.43 -7.58
CA SER A 51 27.01 2.04 -8.58
C SER A 51 26.37 3.30 -9.18
N LYS A 52 27.15 4.34 -9.36
CA LYS A 52 26.66 5.59 -9.97
C LYS A 52 26.48 5.52 -11.48
N THR A 53 27.02 4.52 -12.15
CA THR A 53 27.01 4.45 -13.62
C THR A 53 26.27 3.22 -14.10
N PRO A 54 25.04 3.38 -14.64
CA PRO A 54 24.35 2.28 -15.30
C PRO A 54 25.06 1.84 -16.58
N GLN A 55 25.07 0.55 -16.87
CA GLN A 55 25.62 0.01 -18.12
C GLN A 55 24.73 0.33 -19.34
N THR A 56 23.46 0.61 -19.12
CA THR A 56 22.50 0.93 -20.15
C THR A 56 21.88 2.30 -19.86
N HIS A 57 21.86 3.14 -20.89
CA HIS A 57 21.29 4.47 -20.79
C HIS A 57 19.76 4.42 -20.94
N LEU A 58 19.06 5.23 -20.16
CA LEU A 58 17.64 5.45 -20.33
C LEU A 58 17.29 6.91 -20.05
N ILE A 59 16.25 7.37 -20.73
CA ILE A 59 15.69 8.70 -20.54
C ILE A 59 14.20 8.52 -20.32
N THR A 60 13.67 9.14 -19.29
CA THR A 60 12.23 9.17 -19.03
C THR A 60 11.73 10.61 -19.01
N TYR A 61 10.45 10.78 -19.31
CA TYR A 61 9.81 12.06 -19.50
C TYR A 61 8.53 12.16 -18.68
N PHE A 62 8.23 13.38 -18.20
CA PHE A 62 7.00 13.71 -17.50
C PHE A 62 6.42 14.99 -18.04
N MET A 63 5.13 15.00 -18.35
CA MET A 63 4.31 16.18 -18.57
C MET A 63 2.88 15.92 -18.15
N TYR A 64 2.09 16.99 -18.04
CA TYR A 64 0.70 16.87 -17.63
C TYR A 64 -0.16 17.93 -18.31
N ASP A 65 -1.48 17.72 -18.29
CA ASP A 65 -2.48 18.72 -18.59
C ASP A 65 -3.55 18.77 -17.49
N GLU A 66 -4.70 19.36 -17.77
CA GLU A 66 -5.79 19.49 -16.80
C GLU A 66 -6.51 18.17 -16.50
N GLU A 67 -6.35 17.13 -17.35
CA GLU A 67 -7.11 15.89 -17.30
C GLU A 67 -6.26 14.63 -17.06
N ALA A 68 -4.97 14.68 -17.41
CA ALA A 68 -4.10 13.51 -17.37
C ALA A 68 -2.63 13.84 -17.08
N ILE A 69 -1.91 12.82 -16.66
CA ILE A 69 -0.45 12.77 -16.59
C ILE A 69 0.02 11.94 -17.77
N TYR A 70 1.09 12.37 -18.40
CA TYR A 70 1.77 11.68 -19.50
C TYR A 70 3.20 11.37 -19.09
N ILE A 71 3.57 10.12 -19.26
CA ILE A 71 4.91 9.61 -18.93
C ILE A 71 5.40 8.81 -20.11
N ALA A 72 6.66 9.00 -20.47
CA ALA A 72 7.28 8.23 -21.52
C ALA A 72 8.72 7.86 -21.17
N GLY A 73 9.31 6.97 -21.94
CA GLY A 73 10.72 6.68 -21.80
C GLY A 73 11.31 5.98 -23.02
N LYS A 74 12.61 6.18 -23.17
CA LYS A 74 13.44 5.52 -24.17
C LYS A 74 14.59 4.81 -23.46
N ILE A 75 14.67 3.50 -23.65
CA ILE A 75 15.60 2.62 -22.98
C ILE A 75 16.56 2.05 -24.03
N PHE A 76 17.83 2.43 -23.97
CA PHE A 76 18.85 2.00 -24.91
C PHE A 76 19.37 0.61 -24.54
N GLN A 77 18.80 -0.40 -25.18
CA GLN A 77 19.06 -1.81 -24.94
C GLN A 77 18.81 -2.59 -26.22
N LYS A 78 19.74 -3.44 -26.61
CA LYS A 78 19.63 -4.21 -27.86
C LYS A 78 18.73 -5.45 -27.72
N ASN A 79 18.88 -6.18 -26.61
CA ASN A 79 18.13 -7.41 -26.36
C ASN A 79 17.15 -7.17 -25.21
N THR A 80 15.89 -7.49 -25.41
CA THR A 80 14.88 -7.41 -24.36
C THR A 80 14.52 -8.80 -23.84
N HIS A 81 14.47 -8.95 -22.52
CA HIS A 81 14.10 -10.19 -21.84
C HIS A 81 12.77 -10.00 -21.13
N SER A 82 11.68 -10.16 -21.87
CA SER A 82 10.34 -10.03 -21.30
C SER A 82 9.41 -11.08 -21.88
N SER A 83 8.54 -11.62 -21.05
CA SER A 83 7.49 -12.51 -21.49
C SER A 83 6.24 -11.73 -21.91
N ARG A 84 5.42 -12.32 -22.78
CA ARG A 84 4.10 -11.81 -23.11
C ARG A 84 3.16 -12.22 -21.96
N LEU A 85 2.97 -11.32 -21.04
CA LEU A 85 2.15 -11.52 -19.85
C LEU A 85 0.80 -10.84 -20.03
N LYS A 86 -0.17 -11.30 -19.26
CA LYS A 86 -1.45 -10.61 -19.14
C LYS A 86 -1.30 -9.40 -18.22
N ARG A 87 -2.31 -8.52 -18.24
CA ARG A 87 -2.47 -7.44 -17.26
C ARG A 87 -2.48 -8.05 -15.84
N ASP A 88 -1.88 -7.33 -14.88
CA ASP A 88 -1.83 -7.63 -13.45
C ASP A 88 -1.11 -8.93 -13.06
N ASP A 89 -0.30 -9.47 -13.96
CA ASP A 89 0.56 -10.59 -13.64
C ASP A 89 1.89 -10.13 -13.01
N ILE A 90 2.06 -10.39 -11.72
CA ILE A 90 3.26 -10.02 -10.96
C ILE A 90 4.56 -10.63 -11.54
N SER A 91 4.46 -11.64 -12.39
CA SER A 91 5.62 -12.23 -13.07
C SER A 91 6.31 -11.27 -14.07
N ILE A 92 5.69 -10.12 -14.38
CA ILE A 92 6.31 -9.01 -15.11
C ILE A 92 7.64 -8.58 -14.46
N LEU A 93 7.75 -8.70 -13.14
CA LEU A 93 8.94 -8.32 -12.37
C LEU A 93 10.16 -9.26 -12.57
N LYS A 94 10.01 -10.37 -13.31
CA LYS A 94 11.10 -11.30 -13.59
C LYS A 94 11.91 -10.93 -14.84
N GLY A 95 11.38 -10.06 -15.69
CA GLY A 95 12.02 -9.62 -16.95
C GLY A 95 12.51 -8.18 -16.90
N ASP A 96 12.77 -7.63 -18.09
CA ASP A 96 12.96 -6.18 -18.23
C ASP A 96 11.68 -5.44 -17.95
N TYR A 97 11.73 -4.41 -17.12
CA TYR A 97 10.60 -3.52 -16.86
C TYR A 97 11.03 -2.11 -16.47
N VAL A 98 10.13 -1.18 -16.62
CA VAL A 98 10.16 0.15 -15.97
C VAL A 98 8.97 0.27 -15.05
N GLN A 99 9.18 0.78 -13.85
CA GLN A 99 8.16 1.07 -12.87
C GLN A 99 8.21 2.54 -12.52
N ILE A 100 7.07 3.19 -12.61
CA ILE A 100 6.86 4.59 -12.24
C ILE A 100 6.17 4.60 -10.89
N GLU A 101 6.69 5.37 -9.95
CA GLU A 101 6.10 5.54 -8.63
C GLU A 101 5.78 7.01 -8.38
N LEU A 102 4.55 7.29 -7.95
CA LEU A 102 4.01 8.64 -7.72
C LEU A 102 3.45 8.76 -6.33
N ASP A 103 3.79 9.86 -5.64
CA ASP A 103 3.10 10.30 -4.42
C ASP A 103 2.40 11.64 -4.66
N PRO A 104 1.12 11.61 -5.06
CA PRO A 104 0.35 12.82 -5.34
C PRO A 104 -0.07 13.61 -4.11
N PHE A 105 0.10 13.03 -2.92
CA PHE A 105 -0.18 13.72 -1.66
C PHE A 105 1.04 14.44 -1.09
N ASN A 106 2.23 14.20 -1.65
CA ASN A 106 3.51 14.72 -1.16
C ASN A 106 3.71 14.41 0.33
N THR A 107 3.33 13.18 0.71
CA THR A 107 3.40 12.70 2.11
C THR A 107 4.64 11.86 2.38
N GLY A 108 5.25 11.28 1.36
CA GLY A 108 6.37 10.36 1.48
C GLY A 108 6.00 9.02 2.14
N ASP A 109 4.70 8.74 2.38
CA ASP A 109 4.23 7.53 3.08
C ASP A 109 3.52 6.54 2.16
N THR A 110 2.74 7.04 1.22
CA THR A 110 1.95 6.21 0.29
C THR A 110 1.98 6.79 -1.11
N GLY A 111 1.79 5.93 -2.10
CA GLY A 111 1.75 6.35 -3.50
C GLY A 111 1.11 5.32 -4.39
N TYR A 112 1.20 5.55 -5.68
CA TYR A 112 0.77 4.67 -6.75
C TYR A 112 1.99 4.19 -7.53
N PHE A 113 1.95 2.98 -8.05
CA PHE A 113 2.94 2.49 -8.98
C PHE A 113 2.31 1.95 -10.25
N PHE A 114 3.06 2.07 -11.35
CA PHE A 114 2.68 1.61 -12.69
C PHE A 114 3.90 0.95 -13.30
N THR A 115 3.79 -0.31 -13.70
CA THR A 115 4.90 -1.10 -14.23
C THR A 115 4.58 -1.55 -15.65
N LEU A 116 5.53 -1.33 -16.56
CA LEU A 116 5.45 -1.75 -17.96
C LEU A 116 6.68 -2.57 -18.35
N ASN A 117 6.48 -3.54 -19.23
CA ASN A 117 7.57 -4.25 -19.87
C ASN A 117 7.62 -3.95 -21.39
N PRO A 118 8.69 -4.36 -22.11
CA PRO A 118 8.81 -4.10 -23.55
C PRO A 118 7.67 -4.65 -24.42
N ASN A 119 6.92 -5.66 -23.95
CA ASN A 119 5.77 -6.25 -24.65
C ASN A 119 4.42 -5.61 -24.26
N ASN A 120 4.44 -4.43 -23.64
CA ASN A 120 3.27 -3.74 -23.13
C ASN A 120 2.43 -4.55 -22.13
N ALA A 121 3.03 -5.50 -21.42
CA ALA A 121 2.39 -6.03 -20.22
C ALA A 121 2.41 -4.94 -19.14
N PHE A 122 1.31 -4.83 -18.41
CA PHE A 122 1.07 -3.74 -17.49
C PHE A 122 0.56 -4.27 -16.15
N THR A 123 1.10 -3.74 -15.07
CA THR A 123 0.55 -3.93 -13.72
C THR A 123 0.66 -2.64 -12.92
N ASP A 124 -0.30 -2.40 -12.08
CA ASP A 124 -0.37 -1.22 -11.24
C ASP A 124 -0.79 -1.56 -9.82
N GLY A 125 -0.87 -0.55 -8.98
CA GLY A 125 -1.26 -0.72 -7.59
C GLY A 125 -0.86 0.47 -6.74
N THR A 126 -0.85 0.23 -5.44
CA THR A 126 -0.45 1.22 -4.45
C THR A 126 0.76 0.75 -3.65
N LEU A 127 1.51 1.70 -3.12
CA LEU A 127 2.72 1.41 -2.35
C LEU A 127 2.75 2.21 -1.05
N LYS A 128 3.52 1.71 -0.09
CA LYS A 128 3.85 2.38 1.17
C LYS A 128 5.35 2.58 1.29
N SER A 129 5.76 3.62 1.97
CA SER A 129 7.18 3.93 2.24
C SER A 129 7.94 2.81 2.95
N SER A 130 7.23 1.84 3.52
CA SER A 130 7.82 0.59 4.05
C SER A 130 8.27 -0.39 2.97
N GLY A 131 8.09 -0.08 1.68
CA GLY A 131 8.36 -0.98 0.55
C GLY A 131 7.31 -2.07 0.35
N LEU A 132 6.11 -1.90 0.91
CA LEU A 132 4.98 -2.80 0.71
C LEU A 132 4.17 -2.35 -0.50
N TYR A 133 3.99 -3.27 -1.45
CA TYR A 133 3.16 -3.07 -2.65
C TYR A 133 1.84 -3.82 -2.51
N ASP A 134 0.75 -3.14 -2.86
CA ASP A 134 -0.58 -3.75 -2.97
C ASP A 134 -1.03 -3.72 -4.43
N TYR A 135 -1.08 -4.88 -5.06
CA TYR A 135 -1.44 -5.11 -6.46
C TYR A 135 -2.95 -5.26 -6.68
N LYS A 136 -3.77 -5.00 -5.68
CA LYS A 136 -5.22 -5.15 -5.80
C LYS A 136 -5.92 -3.90 -6.33
N TRP A 137 -5.25 -2.75 -6.24
CA TRP A 137 -5.77 -1.54 -6.83
C TRP A 137 -5.54 -1.59 -8.34
N ASP A 138 -6.58 -1.34 -9.12
CA ASP A 138 -6.58 -1.36 -10.57
C ASP A 138 -7.04 0.01 -11.08
N GLY A 139 -6.14 0.72 -11.74
CA GLY A 139 -6.37 2.05 -12.28
C GLY A 139 -6.65 2.04 -13.78
N LYS A 140 -7.38 3.04 -14.24
CA LYS A 140 -7.52 3.28 -15.69
C LYS A 140 -6.24 3.95 -16.20
N ALA A 141 -5.49 3.28 -17.05
CA ALA A 141 -4.33 3.84 -17.71
C ALA A 141 -4.27 3.33 -19.16
N GLU A 142 -3.77 4.17 -20.05
CA GLU A 142 -3.48 3.81 -21.44
C GLU A 142 -1.97 3.67 -21.58
N SER A 143 -1.50 2.58 -22.16
CA SER A 143 -0.06 2.37 -22.36
C SER A 143 0.23 1.79 -23.74
N ALA A 144 1.37 2.15 -24.28
CA ALA A 144 1.91 1.56 -25.51
C ALA A 144 3.42 1.44 -25.42
N THR A 145 3.97 0.42 -26.08
CA THR A 145 5.40 0.19 -26.17
C THR A 145 5.81 -0.10 -27.61
N HIS A 146 7.03 0.29 -27.97
CA HIS A 146 7.62 -0.03 -29.26
C HIS A 146 9.04 -0.54 -29.08
N ILE A 147 9.34 -1.67 -29.74
CA ILE A 147 10.70 -2.27 -29.73
C ILE A 147 11.37 -1.96 -31.07
N SER A 148 12.53 -1.31 -30.99
CA SER A 148 13.42 -1.02 -32.12
C SER A 148 14.72 -1.84 -32.02
N GLU A 149 15.56 -1.75 -33.02
CA GLU A 149 16.83 -2.52 -33.08
C GLU A 149 17.75 -2.28 -31.87
N ASN A 150 17.87 -1.04 -31.40
CA ASN A 150 18.82 -0.64 -30.35
C ASN A 150 18.17 -0.04 -29.11
N HIS A 151 16.85 0.01 -29.04
CA HIS A 151 16.12 0.55 -27.91
C HIS A 151 14.68 0.05 -27.91
N TRP A 152 14.04 0.19 -26.78
CA TRP A 152 12.59 0.16 -26.69
C TRP A 152 12.10 1.45 -26.07
N SER A 153 10.87 1.83 -26.38
CA SER A 153 10.20 3.00 -25.85
C SER A 153 8.84 2.63 -25.27
N PHE A 154 8.37 3.46 -24.37
CA PHE A 154 7.03 3.33 -23.83
C PHE A 154 6.38 4.71 -23.68
N GLU A 155 5.07 4.71 -23.70
CA GLU A 155 4.22 5.84 -23.34
C GLU A 155 3.11 5.36 -22.42
N LEU A 156 2.76 6.19 -21.45
CA LEU A 156 1.76 5.95 -20.45
C LEU A 156 0.96 7.21 -20.19
N LYS A 157 -0.36 7.12 -20.30
CA LYS A 157 -1.31 8.16 -19.90
C LYS A 157 -2.09 7.69 -18.68
N ILE A 158 -2.09 8.49 -17.65
CA ILE A 158 -2.81 8.26 -16.41
C ILE A 158 -3.85 9.38 -16.26
N PRO A 159 -5.15 9.10 -16.51
CA PRO A 159 -6.20 10.08 -16.26
C PRO A 159 -6.23 10.51 -14.79
N LEU A 160 -6.39 11.81 -14.52
CA LEU A 160 -6.45 12.33 -13.14
C LEU A 160 -7.65 11.80 -12.34
N GLU A 161 -8.68 11.28 -13.02
CA GLU A 161 -9.78 10.58 -12.35
C GLU A 161 -9.36 9.27 -11.69
N THR A 162 -8.25 8.68 -12.16
CA THR A 162 -7.73 7.38 -11.71
C THR A 162 -7.07 7.46 -10.35
N ILE A 163 -6.32 8.53 -10.08
CA ILE A 163 -5.55 8.70 -8.86
C ILE A 163 -6.17 9.76 -7.95
N ASP A 164 -6.00 9.58 -6.64
CA ASP A 164 -6.36 10.61 -5.68
C ASP A 164 -5.16 11.51 -5.44
N PHE A 165 -5.40 12.81 -5.28
CA PHE A 165 -4.38 13.82 -5.02
C PHE A 165 -4.93 14.95 -4.15
N GLN A 166 -4.07 15.86 -3.69
CA GLN A 166 -4.48 16.98 -2.84
C GLN A 166 -5.44 17.91 -3.60
N ASP A 167 -6.47 18.41 -2.91
CA ASP A 167 -7.38 19.44 -3.45
C ASP A 167 -6.81 20.84 -3.21
N LYS A 168 -5.80 21.19 -4.02
CA LYS A 168 -5.11 22.49 -3.96
C LYS A 168 -4.91 23.05 -5.36
N PRO A 169 -4.96 24.39 -5.55
CA PRO A 169 -4.75 25.00 -6.87
C PRO A 169 -3.38 24.72 -7.47
N VAL A 170 -2.36 24.67 -6.62
CA VAL A 170 -0.98 24.33 -6.99
C VAL A 170 -0.48 23.24 -6.05
N GLN A 171 0.12 22.22 -6.62
CA GLN A 171 0.53 21.01 -5.89
C GLN A 171 1.98 20.68 -6.15
N ASP A 172 2.57 19.98 -5.20
CA ASP A 172 3.86 19.34 -5.33
C ASP A 172 3.67 17.83 -5.13
N TRP A 173 4.31 17.03 -5.98
CA TRP A 173 4.26 15.58 -5.93
C TRP A 173 5.66 15.01 -5.81
N HIS A 174 5.78 13.73 -5.42
CA HIS A 174 7.01 12.99 -5.58
C HIS A 174 6.89 11.99 -6.72
N ILE A 175 7.98 11.84 -7.51
CA ILE A 175 8.08 10.87 -8.59
C ILE A 175 9.41 10.13 -8.53
N SER A 176 9.38 8.84 -8.87
CA SER A 176 10.58 8.08 -9.17
C SER A 176 10.33 7.08 -10.29
N PHE A 177 11.39 6.86 -11.07
CA PHE A 177 11.43 5.82 -12.08
C PHE A 177 12.39 4.73 -11.61
N PHE A 178 11.90 3.49 -11.63
CA PHE A 178 12.71 2.31 -11.37
C PHE A 178 12.83 1.50 -12.64
N ARG A 179 13.94 0.87 -12.82
CA ARG A 179 14.17 -0.04 -13.93
C ARG A 179 14.84 -1.33 -13.45
N HIS A 180 14.38 -2.45 -13.97
CA HIS A 180 15.10 -3.72 -13.94
C HIS A 180 15.65 -4.05 -15.31
N HIS A 181 16.95 -4.33 -15.37
CA HIS A 181 17.65 -4.84 -16.55
C HIS A 181 17.94 -6.33 -16.34
N ALA A 182 17.15 -7.18 -16.98
CA ALA A 182 17.16 -8.63 -16.72
C ALA A 182 18.48 -9.31 -17.05
N GLU A 183 19.16 -8.90 -18.15
CA GLU A 183 20.44 -9.50 -18.59
C GLU A 183 21.55 -9.36 -17.54
N THR A 184 21.62 -8.20 -16.87
CA THR A 184 22.64 -7.93 -15.84
C THR A 184 22.10 -8.06 -14.42
N ASN A 185 20.80 -8.30 -14.28
CA ASN A 185 20.08 -8.28 -13.00
C ASN A 185 20.29 -6.98 -12.22
N ASN A 186 20.40 -5.85 -12.92
CA ASN A 186 20.58 -4.54 -12.31
C ASN A 186 19.24 -3.87 -12.05
N HIS A 187 19.06 -3.39 -10.82
CA HIS A 187 17.97 -2.49 -10.45
C HIS A 187 18.49 -1.07 -10.35
N MET A 188 17.79 -0.14 -10.97
CA MET A 188 18.16 1.27 -11.07
C MET A 188 17.00 2.15 -10.61
N ALA A 189 17.32 3.34 -10.12
CA ALA A 189 16.33 4.36 -9.80
C ALA A 189 16.80 5.77 -10.19
N SER A 190 15.85 6.65 -10.51
CA SER A 190 16.10 8.03 -10.95
C SER A 190 16.26 9.03 -9.80
N HIS A 191 15.98 8.64 -8.57
CA HIS A 191 16.09 9.51 -7.41
C HIS A 191 17.37 9.26 -6.62
N ARG A 192 17.69 10.17 -5.70
CA ARG A 192 18.84 10.00 -4.81
C ARG A 192 18.67 8.77 -3.92
N ILE A 193 19.57 7.80 -4.10
CA ILE A 193 19.53 6.56 -3.32
C ILE A 193 20.02 6.79 -1.89
N ILE A 194 19.18 6.42 -0.95
CA ILE A 194 19.55 6.28 0.46
C ILE A 194 19.80 4.79 0.69
N PRO A 195 21.07 4.33 0.92
CA PRO A 195 21.44 2.91 0.89
C PRO A 195 20.63 1.99 1.81
N ASP A 196 20.06 2.54 2.88
CA ASP A 196 19.29 1.76 3.86
C ASP A 196 17.78 1.90 3.70
N ASP A 197 17.36 2.77 2.79
CA ASP A 197 15.95 3.07 2.57
C ASP A 197 15.70 3.48 1.11
N ILE A 198 16.04 2.58 0.18
CA ILE A 198 16.00 2.81 -1.28
C ILE A 198 14.59 3.22 -1.73
N LYS A 199 13.55 2.64 -1.13
CA LYS A 199 12.15 2.89 -1.48
C LYS A 199 11.48 3.92 -0.56
N ARG A 200 12.27 4.82 0.01
CA ARG A 200 11.76 5.93 0.81
C ARG A 200 11.13 6.97 -0.10
N ILE A 201 9.82 7.01 -0.17
CA ILE A 201 9.06 7.91 -1.05
C ILE A 201 9.47 9.39 -0.85
N SER A 202 9.75 9.80 0.38
CA SER A 202 10.22 11.16 0.68
C SER A 202 11.62 11.49 0.12
N SER A 203 12.35 10.53 -0.46
CA SER A 203 13.61 10.76 -1.17
C SER A 203 13.45 10.82 -2.69
N TYR A 204 12.24 10.61 -3.20
CA TYR A 204 11.97 10.70 -4.63
C TYR A 204 12.12 12.13 -5.13
N THR A 205 12.32 12.28 -6.42
CA THR A 205 12.40 13.58 -7.08
C THR A 205 11.10 14.34 -6.88
N LYS A 206 11.18 15.62 -6.54
CA LYS A 206 10.02 16.46 -6.30
C LYS A 206 9.59 17.16 -7.59
N LEU A 207 8.35 16.96 -7.98
CA LEU A 207 7.66 17.73 -9.01
C LEU A 207 6.91 18.88 -8.34
N THR A 208 7.27 20.11 -8.65
CA THR A 208 6.69 21.31 -8.04
C THR A 208 5.80 22.04 -9.02
N GLN A 209 4.94 22.91 -8.48
CA GLN A 209 4.09 23.83 -9.23
C GLN A 209 3.15 23.14 -10.24
N LEU A 210 2.66 21.96 -9.94
CA LEU A 210 1.61 21.33 -10.71
C LEU A 210 0.31 22.12 -10.51
N ALA A 211 -0.09 22.88 -11.51
CA ALA A 211 -1.24 23.78 -11.43
C ALA A 211 -2.42 23.30 -12.30
N ASP A 212 -3.62 23.72 -11.90
CA ASP A 212 -4.85 23.48 -12.66
C ASP A 212 -5.18 21.99 -12.89
N LEU A 213 -4.73 21.12 -12.01
CA LEU A 213 -5.13 19.72 -12.04
C LEU A 213 -6.62 19.60 -11.69
N LYS A 214 -7.40 19.07 -12.61
CA LYS A 214 -8.86 18.97 -12.45
C LYS A 214 -9.26 17.50 -12.32
N LYS A 215 -9.71 17.13 -11.12
CA LYS A 215 -10.42 15.87 -10.97
C LYS A 215 -11.91 16.13 -11.23
N LYS A 216 -12.44 15.53 -12.27
CA LYS A 216 -13.88 15.61 -12.58
C LYS A 216 -14.65 14.95 -11.42
N ARG A 217 -15.71 15.60 -10.97
CA ARG A 217 -16.68 14.95 -10.07
C ARG A 217 -17.24 13.74 -10.80
N ALA A 218 -17.00 12.57 -10.27
CA ALA A 218 -17.44 11.34 -10.90
C ALA A 218 -18.58 10.72 -10.10
N ILE A 219 -19.62 10.32 -10.83
CA ILE A 219 -20.65 9.39 -10.34
C ILE A 219 -20.52 8.15 -11.19
N HIS A 220 -20.24 7.03 -10.56
CA HIS A 220 -20.18 5.74 -11.20
C HIS A 220 -21.26 4.83 -10.61
N ILE A 221 -22.13 4.30 -11.48
CA ILE A 221 -23.18 3.38 -11.08
C ILE A 221 -22.98 2.10 -11.87
N GLN A 222 -22.89 0.99 -11.16
CA GLN A 222 -22.71 -0.35 -11.72
C GLN A 222 -23.87 -1.24 -11.29
N PRO A 223 -24.95 -1.31 -12.08
CA PRO A 223 -26.01 -2.28 -11.83
C PRO A 223 -25.58 -3.67 -12.29
N TYR A 224 -26.07 -4.69 -11.63
CA TYR A 224 -25.85 -6.08 -12.03
C TYR A 224 -27.08 -6.96 -11.76
N ILE A 225 -27.16 -8.03 -12.54
CA ILE A 225 -28.10 -9.10 -12.35
C ILE A 225 -27.35 -10.43 -12.44
N THR A 226 -27.58 -11.30 -11.47
CA THR A 226 -26.97 -12.64 -11.46
C THR A 226 -28.06 -13.69 -11.38
N GLN A 227 -27.83 -14.77 -12.12
CA GLN A 227 -28.70 -15.94 -12.10
C GLN A 227 -27.89 -17.14 -11.63
N ASN A 228 -28.29 -17.73 -10.52
CA ASN A 228 -27.67 -18.91 -9.94
C ASN A 228 -28.62 -20.11 -10.08
N ILE A 229 -28.07 -21.26 -10.42
CA ILE A 229 -28.79 -22.52 -10.44
C ILE A 229 -28.12 -23.44 -9.42
N HIS A 230 -28.79 -23.63 -8.30
CA HIS A 230 -28.35 -24.58 -7.29
C HIS A 230 -28.93 -25.99 -7.62
N LYS A 231 -28.04 -26.95 -7.87
CA LYS A 231 -28.44 -28.38 -8.08
C LYS A 231 -28.12 -29.18 -6.84
N ASP A 232 -29.13 -29.70 -6.20
CA ASP A 232 -28.98 -30.69 -5.16
C ASP A 232 -29.06 -32.09 -5.79
N TYR A 233 -27.93 -32.80 -5.78
CA TYR A 233 -27.82 -34.15 -6.37
C TYR A 233 -28.39 -35.23 -5.46
N ILE A 234 -28.60 -34.95 -4.16
CA ILE A 234 -29.19 -35.88 -3.20
C ILE A 234 -30.70 -35.87 -3.36
N GLU A 235 -31.29 -34.68 -3.42
CA GLU A 235 -32.74 -34.50 -3.58
C GLU A 235 -33.18 -34.45 -5.04
N SER A 236 -32.24 -34.49 -6.00
CA SER A 236 -32.49 -34.35 -7.44
C SER A 236 -33.28 -33.09 -7.78
N SER A 237 -33.12 -32.04 -7.00
CA SER A 237 -33.80 -30.77 -7.16
C SER A 237 -32.91 -29.71 -7.81
N SER A 238 -33.50 -28.77 -8.53
CA SER A 238 -32.82 -27.63 -9.13
C SER A 238 -33.61 -26.35 -8.83
N THR A 239 -33.01 -25.47 -8.08
CA THR A 239 -33.64 -24.18 -7.71
C THR A 239 -32.89 -23.02 -8.38
N PRO A 240 -33.50 -22.37 -9.37
CA PRO A 240 -32.96 -21.14 -9.93
C PRO A 240 -33.22 -19.98 -8.96
N SER A 241 -32.22 -19.11 -8.77
CA SER A 241 -32.38 -17.85 -8.07
C SER A 241 -31.81 -16.69 -8.89
N THR A 242 -32.52 -15.58 -8.91
CA THR A 242 -32.09 -14.36 -9.58
C THR A 242 -31.86 -13.30 -8.53
N ASN A 243 -30.66 -12.72 -8.50
CA ASN A 243 -30.31 -11.62 -7.64
C ASN A 243 -30.03 -10.37 -8.48
N THR A 244 -30.49 -9.22 -7.98
CA THR A 244 -30.21 -7.92 -8.56
C THR A 244 -29.56 -7.03 -7.51
N GLY A 245 -28.64 -6.19 -7.94
CA GLY A 245 -27.96 -5.26 -7.04
C GLY A 245 -27.31 -4.13 -7.81
N PHE A 246 -26.67 -3.23 -7.10
CA PHE A 246 -25.87 -2.16 -7.69
C PHE A 246 -24.80 -1.66 -6.73
N ASP A 247 -23.74 -1.13 -7.33
CA ASP A 247 -22.73 -0.33 -6.66
C ASP A 247 -22.77 1.10 -7.20
N LEU A 248 -22.68 2.08 -6.29
CA LEU A 248 -22.58 3.50 -6.61
C LEU A 248 -21.33 4.06 -5.95
N THR A 249 -20.50 4.73 -6.74
CA THR A 249 -19.39 5.52 -6.24
C THR A 249 -19.60 6.97 -6.63
N TYR A 250 -19.55 7.86 -5.65
CA TYR A 250 -19.63 9.30 -5.85
C TYR A 250 -18.39 9.97 -5.24
N GLN A 251 -17.69 10.74 -6.06
CA GLN A 251 -16.52 11.49 -5.65
C GLN A 251 -16.77 12.99 -5.79
N PRO A 252 -17.16 13.69 -4.69
CA PRO A 252 -17.45 15.12 -4.73
C PRO A 252 -16.22 15.99 -4.91
N ASN A 253 -15.05 15.53 -4.49
CA ASN A 253 -13.76 16.20 -4.62
C ASN A 253 -12.62 15.16 -4.69
N PRO A 254 -11.37 15.57 -5.01
CA PRO A 254 -10.25 14.63 -5.20
C PRO A 254 -9.93 13.73 -4.01
N THR A 255 -10.34 14.10 -2.81
CA THR A 255 -9.95 13.42 -1.57
C THR A 255 -11.06 12.61 -0.92
N THR A 256 -12.33 12.90 -1.22
CA THR A 256 -13.49 12.30 -0.55
C THR A 256 -14.26 11.38 -1.49
N ASN A 257 -14.58 10.18 -1.01
CA ASN A 257 -15.34 9.18 -1.76
C ASN A 257 -16.51 8.67 -0.91
N LEU A 258 -17.66 8.55 -1.55
CA LEU A 258 -18.87 7.94 -1.01
C LEU A 258 -19.18 6.70 -1.86
N LEU A 259 -19.24 5.55 -1.23
CA LEU A 259 -19.64 4.28 -1.85
C LEU A 259 -20.94 3.81 -1.24
N VAL A 260 -21.85 3.37 -2.08
CA VAL A 260 -23.09 2.71 -1.67
C VAL A 260 -23.14 1.37 -2.41
N THR A 261 -23.41 0.30 -1.69
CA THR A 261 -23.64 -1.01 -2.28
C THR A 261 -25.00 -1.55 -1.83
N TYR A 262 -25.69 -2.20 -2.73
CA TYR A 262 -26.94 -2.92 -2.45
C TYR A 262 -26.86 -4.32 -3.04
N ASN A 263 -27.06 -5.33 -2.19
CA ASN A 263 -27.04 -6.74 -2.53
C ASN A 263 -25.85 -7.12 -3.45
N PRO A 264 -24.60 -6.82 -3.04
CA PRO A 264 -23.43 -6.99 -3.91
C PRO A 264 -23.21 -8.44 -4.33
N ASP A 265 -22.77 -8.62 -5.56
CA ASP A 265 -22.35 -9.93 -6.07
C ASP A 265 -20.82 -10.07 -5.98
N TYR A 266 -20.39 -11.07 -5.23
CA TYR A 266 -18.97 -11.41 -5.08
C TYR A 266 -18.58 -12.72 -5.76
N ALA A 267 -19.40 -13.23 -6.69
CA ALA A 267 -19.15 -14.48 -7.39
C ALA A 267 -17.85 -14.48 -8.22
N GLN A 268 -17.39 -13.30 -8.63
CA GLN A 268 -16.14 -13.14 -9.39
C GLN A 268 -14.88 -13.10 -8.50
N ILE A 269 -15.04 -13.04 -7.18
CA ILE A 269 -13.89 -12.98 -6.27
C ILE A 269 -13.31 -14.38 -6.13
N GLU A 270 -12.02 -14.48 -6.45
CA GLU A 270 -11.29 -15.74 -6.28
C GLU A 270 -11.36 -16.23 -4.82
N SER A 271 -11.71 -17.49 -4.63
CA SER A 271 -11.76 -18.10 -3.31
C SER A 271 -10.38 -18.15 -2.67
N ASP A 272 -10.33 -18.14 -1.34
CA ASP A 272 -9.08 -18.24 -0.63
C ASP A 272 -8.45 -19.61 -0.80
N LYS A 273 -7.12 -19.64 -0.92
CA LYS A 273 -6.38 -20.91 -0.97
C LYS A 273 -6.60 -21.67 0.34
N PRO A 274 -6.87 -22.97 0.29
CA PRO A 274 -7.01 -23.77 1.50
C PRO A 274 -5.69 -23.76 2.30
N VAL A 275 -5.79 -23.47 3.59
CA VAL A 275 -4.66 -23.47 4.52
C VAL A 275 -4.97 -24.46 5.66
N ILE A 276 -4.04 -25.36 5.90
CA ILE A 276 -4.11 -26.25 7.07
C ILE A 276 -3.56 -25.45 8.26
N ASN A 277 -4.45 -25.05 9.16
CA ASN A 277 -4.05 -24.34 10.37
C ASN A 277 -3.76 -25.37 11.50
N VAL A 278 -2.50 -25.46 11.88
CA VAL A 278 -2.02 -26.33 12.98
C VAL A 278 -1.75 -25.54 14.26
N THR A 279 -2.19 -24.28 14.32
CA THR A 279 -1.97 -23.38 15.47
C THR A 279 -3.30 -23.02 16.13
N ASP A 280 -3.23 -22.58 17.40
CA ASP A 280 -4.39 -22.11 18.15
C ASP A 280 -4.88 -20.71 17.70
N VAL A 281 -4.20 -20.10 16.75
CA VAL A 281 -4.56 -18.77 16.20
C VAL A 281 -5.35 -18.94 14.91
N ALA A 282 -6.50 -18.29 14.82
CA ALA A 282 -7.32 -18.30 13.61
C ALA A 282 -6.55 -17.74 12.41
N THR A 283 -6.60 -18.43 11.28
CA THR A 283 -6.04 -17.92 10.02
C THR A 283 -6.79 -16.69 9.56
N ILE A 284 -6.07 -15.59 9.35
CA ILE A 284 -6.62 -14.34 8.84
C ILE A 284 -6.40 -14.32 7.32
N PHE A 285 -7.49 -14.29 6.57
CA PHE A 285 -7.43 -14.10 5.13
C PHE A 285 -7.56 -12.61 4.77
N PRO A 286 -6.82 -12.12 3.77
CA PRO A 286 -6.94 -10.74 3.33
C PRO A 286 -8.34 -10.45 2.76
N GLU A 287 -8.85 -9.25 3.02
CA GLU A 287 -10.10 -8.79 2.40
C GLU A 287 -9.90 -8.62 0.88
N LYS A 288 -10.87 -9.09 0.09
CA LYS A 288 -10.85 -9.04 -1.37
C LYS A 288 -12.07 -8.32 -1.96
N ARG A 289 -13.11 -8.07 -1.16
CA ARG A 289 -14.34 -7.42 -1.63
C ARG A 289 -14.10 -5.93 -1.90
N PRO A 290 -14.39 -5.43 -3.13
CA PRO A 290 -14.09 -4.05 -3.53
C PRO A 290 -14.65 -3.00 -2.60
N PHE A 291 -15.86 -3.18 -2.09
CA PHE A 291 -16.49 -2.27 -1.15
C PHE A 291 -15.62 -2.01 0.10
N PHE A 292 -14.98 -3.04 0.65
CA PHE A 292 -14.12 -2.88 1.82
C PHE A 292 -12.70 -2.45 1.46
N THR A 293 -12.19 -2.84 0.28
CA THR A 293 -10.81 -2.57 -0.14
C THR A 293 -10.63 -1.23 -0.84
N ALA A 294 -11.70 -0.49 -1.10
CA ALA A 294 -11.71 0.77 -1.84
C ALA A 294 -10.88 1.92 -1.23
N ASN A 295 -10.20 1.69 -0.11
CA ASN A 295 -9.31 2.66 0.54
C ASN A 295 -7.92 2.06 0.72
N LEU A 296 -6.86 2.85 0.50
CA LEU A 296 -5.46 2.49 0.72
C LEU A 296 -5.13 2.13 2.18
N TYR A 297 -5.93 2.61 3.10
CA TYR A 297 -5.76 2.38 4.53
C TYR A 297 -6.69 1.28 4.99
N HIS A 298 -6.18 0.05 5.08
CA HIS A 298 -6.92 -1.05 5.70
C HIS A 298 -6.92 -0.91 7.22
N PHE A 299 -7.96 -1.41 7.87
CA PHE A 299 -7.99 -1.58 9.32
C PHE A 299 -6.83 -2.48 9.77
N ILE A 300 -6.06 -2.06 10.77
CA ILE A 300 -4.79 -2.72 11.08
C ILE A 300 -4.97 -3.92 12.00
N THR A 301 -5.76 -3.78 13.08
CA THR A 301 -5.84 -4.82 14.11
C THR A 301 -7.19 -4.98 14.76
N GLY A 302 -7.96 -3.91 14.89
CA GLY A 302 -9.15 -3.87 15.73
C GLY A 302 -10.41 -4.41 15.09
N VAL A 303 -10.43 -4.57 13.75
CA VAL A 303 -11.63 -4.89 13.00
C VAL A 303 -11.32 -5.81 11.83
N GLN A 304 -12.14 -6.85 11.65
CA GLN A 304 -12.08 -7.74 10.50
C GLN A 304 -13.37 -7.66 9.70
N THR A 305 -13.34 -6.97 8.58
CA THR A 305 -14.47 -6.83 7.65
C THR A 305 -14.98 -8.17 7.14
N ARG A 306 -14.13 -9.20 7.08
CA ARG A 306 -14.53 -10.57 6.71
C ARG A 306 -15.49 -11.26 7.69
N LYS A 307 -15.69 -10.72 8.88
CA LYS A 307 -16.73 -11.16 9.81
C LYS A 307 -18.15 -10.82 9.30
N VAL A 308 -18.27 -9.79 8.47
CA VAL A 308 -19.47 -9.52 7.69
C VAL A 308 -19.55 -10.53 6.56
N ARG A 309 -20.56 -11.39 6.55
CA ARG A 309 -20.67 -12.46 5.54
C ARG A 309 -21.35 -11.96 4.27
N ASP A 310 -22.65 -11.76 4.32
CA ASP A 310 -23.46 -11.40 3.16
C ASP A 310 -24.03 -9.99 3.37
N ILE A 311 -23.62 -9.05 2.54
CA ILE A 311 -24.10 -7.66 2.61
C ILE A 311 -25.50 -7.58 2.00
N ASP A 312 -26.45 -7.00 2.73
CA ASP A 312 -27.71 -6.55 2.17
C ASP A 312 -27.53 -5.15 1.56
N TYR A 313 -27.06 -4.21 2.37
CA TYR A 313 -26.61 -2.91 1.89
C TYR A 313 -25.48 -2.34 2.73
N GLY A 314 -24.68 -1.49 2.09
CA GLY A 314 -23.53 -0.85 2.71
C GLY A 314 -23.36 0.60 2.27
N LEU A 315 -22.83 1.40 3.19
CA LEU A 315 -22.46 2.79 2.97
C LEU A 315 -21.04 2.99 3.46
N LYS A 316 -20.17 3.55 2.62
CA LYS A 316 -18.79 3.86 2.99
C LYS A 316 -18.44 5.27 2.59
N LEU A 317 -17.97 6.06 3.55
CA LEU A 317 -17.44 7.41 3.35
C LEU A 317 -15.99 7.43 3.78
N TYR A 318 -15.08 7.76 2.89
CA TYR A 318 -13.68 7.93 3.24
C TYR A 318 -13.05 9.15 2.61
N ASN A 319 -12.02 9.64 3.27
CA ASN A 319 -11.18 10.74 2.81
C ASN A 319 -9.72 10.33 2.85
N LYS A 320 -8.95 10.77 1.85
CA LYS A 320 -7.50 10.65 1.79
C LYS A 320 -6.89 12.04 1.73
N SER A 321 -6.11 12.39 2.72
CA SER A 321 -5.34 13.64 2.71
C SER A 321 -3.98 13.44 3.38
N ALA A 322 -3.09 14.43 3.25
CA ALA A 322 -1.74 14.35 3.80
C ALA A 322 -1.72 14.18 5.32
N HIS A 323 -2.59 14.89 6.04
CA HIS A 323 -2.51 14.99 7.50
C HIS A 323 -3.65 14.31 8.24
N PHE A 324 -4.86 14.28 7.67
CA PHE A 324 -6.03 13.72 8.31
C PHE A 324 -6.81 12.82 7.35
N ASN A 325 -6.92 11.54 7.70
CA ASN A 325 -7.65 10.55 6.91
C ASN A 325 -8.74 9.94 7.77
N TYR A 326 -9.89 9.69 7.17
CA TYR A 326 -10.97 8.96 7.83
C TYR A 326 -11.63 7.94 6.90
N ASP A 327 -12.21 6.94 7.51
CA ASP A 327 -13.04 5.90 6.87
C ASP A 327 -14.18 5.55 7.81
N PHE A 328 -15.41 5.72 7.33
CA PHE A 328 -16.63 5.30 8.02
C PHE A 328 -17.36 4.32 7.12
N THR A 329 -17.57 3.13 7.61
CA THR A 329 -18.23 2.06 6.86
C THR A 329 -19.37 1.50 7.68
N TYR A 330 -20.59 1.60 7.17
CA TYR A 330 -21.78 0.98 7.72
C TYR A 330 -22.24 -0.15 6.81
N VAL A 331 -22.59 -1.28 7.39
CA VAL A 331 -23.12 -2.43 6.67
C VAL A 331 -24.29 -3.02 7.45
N LYS A 332 -25.37 -3.33 6.74
CA LYS A 332 -26.38 -4.28 7.19
C LYS A 332 -26.17 -5.58 6.44
N ASP A 333 -26.08 -6.68 7.17
CA ASP A 333 -25.98 -7.99 6.54
C ASP A 333 -27.37 -8.67 6.40
N LYS A 334 -27.42 -9.72 5.60
CA LYS A 334 -28.67 -10.48 5.37
C LYS A 334 -29.17 -11.25 6.60
N GLN A 335 -28.35 -11.33 7.66
CA GLN A 335 -28.71 -11.89 8.96
C GLN A 335 -29.30 -10.84 9.90
N SER A 336 -29.54 -9.63 9.40
CA SER A 336 -30.06 -8.46 10.11
C SER A 336 -29.11 -7.84 11.13
N ASP A 337 -27.83 -8.26 11.19
CA ASP A 337 -26.83 -7.61 11.99
C ASP A 337 -26.41 -6.28 11.38
N ASN A 338 -26.21 -5.26 12.23
CA ASN A 338 -25.70 -3.96 11.83
C ASN A 338 -24.24 -3.86 12.23
N TRP A 339 -23.41 -3.38 11.30
CA TRP A 339 -21.99 -3.23 11.49
C TRP A 339 -21.57 -1.81 11.20
N LEU A 340 -20.82 -1.20 12.09
CA LEU A 340 -20.23 0.12 11.92
C LEU A 340 -18.73 0.00 12.15
N PHE A 341 -17.96 0.41 11.16
CA PHE A 341 -16.51 0.49 11.25
C PHE A 341 -16.07 1.92 11.04
N SER A 342 -15.16 2.38 11.86
CA SER A 342 -14.58 3.70 11.71
C SER A 342 -13.07 3.66 11.88
N ARG A 343 -12.40 4.51 11.14
CA ARG A 343 -10.97 4.75 11.28
C ARG A 343 -10.69 6.22 11.06
N MET A 344 -9.85 6.78 11.91
CA MET A 344 -9.34 8.14 11.79
C MET A 344 -7.82 8.09 11.97
N VAL A 345 -7.10 8.79 11.14
CA VAL A 345 -5.64 8.90 11.21
C VAL A 345 -5.26 10.36 11.13
N LEU A 346 -4.52 10.83 12.12
CA LEU A 346 -3.86 12.11 12.14
C LEU A 346 -2.35 11.87 12.08
N GLN A 347 -1.68 12.41 11.09
CA GLN A 347 -0.27 12.15 10.88
C GLN A 347 0.53 13.39 10.44
N ASN A 348 1.76 13.40 10.89
CA ASN A 348 2.83 14.21 10.32
C ASN A 348 4.01 13.24 10.10
N GLU A 349 4.41 13.08 8.87
CA GLU A 349 5.37 12.05 8.47
C GLU A 349 6.69 12.03 9.21
N GLN A 350 7.14 13.19 9.62
CA GLN A 350 8.45 13.31 10.28
C GLN A 350 8.39 13.11 11.79
N SER A 351 7.19 13.25 12.37
CA SER A 351 7.06 13.37 13.81
C SER A 351 6.14 12.35 14.45
N TYR A 352 4.92 12.16 13.92
CA TYR A 352 3.92 11.32 14.59
C TYR A 352 2.86 10.75 13.65
N LYS A 353 2.23 9.69 14.11
CA LYS A 353 0.98 9.14 13.56
C LYS A 353 0.08 8.70 14.70
N HIS A 354 -1.10 9.29 14.79
CA HIS A 354 -2.15 8.90 15.72
C HIS A 354 -3.28 8.25 14.94
N GLN A 355 -3.82 7.17 15.46
CA GLN A 355 -4.83 6.37 14.78
C GLN A 355 -5.89 5.94 15.79
N LEU A 356 -7.14 6.12 15.42
CA LEU A 356 -8.28 5.57 16.13
C LEU A 356 -9.02 4.64 15.17
N GLU A 357 -9.21 3.39 15.57
CA GLU A 357 -10.06 2.42 14.89
C GLU A 357 -11.17 1.98 15.84
N ALA A 358 -12.37 1.83 15.33
CA ALA A 358 -13.47 1.28 16.10
C ALA A 358 -14.36 0.41 15.21
N GLY A 359 -14.83 -0.68 15.79
CA GLY A 359 -15.84 -1.55 15.22
C GLY A 359 -17.00 -1.70 16.21
N LEU A 360 -18.21 -1.69 15.69
CA LEU A 360 -19.42 -1.98 16.43
C LEU A 360 -20.23 -2.99 15.62
N LYS A 361 -20.67 -4.05 16.30
CA LYS A 361 -21.62 -5.01 15.77
C LYS A 361 -22.85 -4.99 16.67
N GLN A 362 -24.00 -4.76 16.08
CA GLN A 362 -25.29 -4.81 16.77
C GLN A 362 -26.12 -5.94 16.19
N THR A 363 -26.46 -6.90 17.03
CA THR A 363 -27.44 -7.96 16.77
C THR A 363 -28.78 -7.61 17.41
N ASP A 364 -29.82 -8.41 17.19
CA ASP A 364 -31.11 -8.20 17.84
C ASP A 364 -31.05 -8.19 19.38
N HIS A 365 -30.03 -8.83 19.97
CA HIS A 365 -29.95 -9.03 21.41
C HIS A 365 -28.75 -8.40 22.09
N LYS A 366 -27.67 -8.10 21.34
CA LYS A 366 -26.40 -7.65 21.92
C LYS A 366 -25.69 -6.62 21.04
N THR A 367 -24.92 -5.77 21.68
CA THR A 367 -23.99 -4.86 21.03
C THR A 367 -22.57 -5.20 21.45
N TYR A 368 -21.70 -5.38 20.47
CA TYR A 368 -20.27 -5.64 20.65
C TYR A 368 -19.48 -4.44 20.16
N PHE A 369 -18.47 -4.05 20.89
CA PHE A 369 -17.59 -2.96 20.55
C PHE A 369 -16.13 -3.43 20.63
N ASN A 370 -15.32 -3.00 19.68
CA ASN A 370 -13.86 -3.09 19.73
C ASN A 370 -13.26 -1.78 19.24
N GLY A 371 -12.39 -1.18 20.03
CA GLY A 371 -11.69 0.06 19.70
C GLY A 371 -10.19 -0.11 19.86
N VAL A 372 -9.41 0.47 18.95
CA VAL A 372 -7.95 0.50 19.01
C VAL A 372 -7.49 1.94 18.87
N PHE A 373 -6.73 2.40 19.83
CA PHE A 373 -6.04 3.68 19.77
C PHE A 373 -4.55 3.43 19.62
N GLY A 374 -4.01 3.82 18.47
CA GLY A 374 -2.61 3.65 18.12
C GLY A 374 -1.87 4.97 18.07
N ASN A 375 -0.69 5.00 18.64
CA ASN A 375 0.22 6.13 18.57
C ASN A 375 1.58 5.66 18.06
N LEU A 376 2.21 6.49 17.24
CA LEU A 376 3.55 6.27 16.75
C LEU A 376 4.27 7.62 16.70
N TRP A 377 5.41 7.71 17.35
CA TRP A 377 6.29 8.88 17.34
C TRP A 377 7.61 8.51 16.74
N TYR A 378 8.18 9.43 15.94
CA TYR A 378 9.48 9.32 15.32
C TYR A 378 10.46 10.33 15.91
N PHE A 379 11.70 9.90 16.11
CA PHE A 379 12.80 10.70 16.62
C PHE A 379 14.06 10.45 15.78
N TRP A 380 15.00 11.41 15.79
CA TRP A 380 16.30 11.30 15.14
C TRP A 380 16.23 10.84 13.67
N ASP A 381 15.53 11.59 12.87
CA ASP A 381 15.33 11.27 11.45
C ASP A 381 14.77 9.84 11.24
N LYS A 382 13.72 9.51 11.99
CA LYS A 382 13.04 8.20 12.01
C LYS A 382 13.92 7.00 12.43
N LYS A 383 15.12 7.22 12.97
CA LYS A 383 15.96 6.13 13.48
C LYS A 383 15.40 5.50 14.75
N LEU A 384 14.76 6.30 15.59
CA LEU A 384 14.05 5.80 16.77
C LEU A 384 12.56 6.01 16.57
N SER A 385 11.77 4.97 16.82
CA SER A 385 10.32 5.07 16.89
C SER A 385 9.80 4.45 18.18
N VAL A 386 8.76 5.07 18.72
CA VAL A 386 8.01 4.57 19.89
C VAL A 386 6.56 4.43 19.44
N SER A 387 5.97 3.26 19.58
CA SER A 387 4.56 3.05 19.30
C SER A 387 3.84 2.35 20.43
N ASN A 388 2.58 2.69 20.57
CA ASN A 388 1.67 2.11 21.54
C ASN A 388 0.31 1.85 20.86
N TYR A 389 -0.28 0.69 21.13
CA TYR A 389 -1.61 0.31 20.69
C TYR A 389 -2.43 -0.13 21.89
N LEU A 390 -3.40 0.69 22.24
CA LEU A 390 -4.36 0.41 23.30
C LEU A 390 -5.63 -0.15 22.66
N GLU A 391 -6.07 -1.32 23.09
CA GLU A 391 -7.27 -2.00 22.60
C GLU A 391 -8.30 -2.14 23.72
N LEU A 392 -9.54 -1.78 23.42
CA LEU A 392 -10.70 -1.95 24.32
C LEU A 392 -11.74 -2.81 23.61
N THR A 393 -12.19 -3.88 24.26
CA THR A 393 -13.29 -4.74 23.77
C THR A 393 -14.36 -4.92 24.84
N THR A 394 -15.61 -5.19 24.40
CA THR A 394 -16.76 -5.29 25.32
C THR A 394 -17.56 -6.59 25.18
N LYS A 395 -17.01 -7.65 24.55
CA LYS A 395 -17.76 -8.91 24.36
C LYS A 395 -18.28 -9.50 25.68
N ASP A 396 -17.41 -9.62 26.67
CA ASP A 396 -17.71 -10.20 27.99
C ASP A 396 -17.46 -9.19 29.12
N GLY A 397 -17.79 -7.91 28.87
CA GLY A 397 -17.50 -6.76 29.70
C GLY A 397 -16.30 -5.97 29.15
N PRO A 398 -16.02 -4.78 29.71
CA PRO A 398 -14.89 -3.96 29.24
C PRO A 398 -13.55 -4.61 29.58
N GLN A 399 -12.73 -4.86 28.56
CA GLN A 399 -11.43 -5.52 28.67
C GLN A 399 -10.38 -4.75 27.89
N LEU A 400 -9.16 -4.68 28.43
CA LEU A 400 -8.07 -3.88 27.93
C LEU A 400 -6.92 -4.74 27.41
N GLY A 401 -6.35 -4.33 26.29
CA GLY A 401 -5.08 -4.81 25.77
C GLY A 401 -4.15 -3.65 25.46
N ASP A 402 -2.86 -3.81 25.70
CA ASP A 402 -1.83 -2.83 25.38
C ASP A 402 -0.64 -3.50 24.70
N VAL A 403 -0.15 -2.91 23.64
CA VAL A 403 1.05 -3.37 22.93
C VAL A 403 1.94 -2.17 22.67
N GLN A 404 3.17 -2.23 23.16
CA GLN A 404 4.16 -1.16 23.01
C GLN A 404 5.36 -1.66 22.24
N PHE A 405 5.93 -0.80 21.41
CA PHE A 405 7.18 -1.05 20.71
C PHE A 405 8.12 0.14 20.89
N VAL A 406 9.38 -0.15 21.13
CA VAL A 406 10.48 0.79 20.99
C VAL A 406 11.41 0.20 19.93
N THR A 407 11.58 0.88 18.81
CA THR A 407 12.36 0.39 17.69
C THR A 407 13.44 1.40 17.33
N TYR A 408 14.70 0.95 17.34
CA TYR A 408 15.82 1.68 16.77
C TYR A 408 16.27 1.00 15.49
N LYS A 409 16.33 1.76 14.39
CA LYS A 409 16.77 1.29 13.08
C LYS A 409 17.85 2.23 12.55
N SER A 410 18.99 1.69 12.23
CA SER A 410 20.08 2.40 11.55
C SER A 410 20.62 1.55 10.41
N ARG A 411 21.64 2.05 9.73
CA ARG A 411 22.30 1.33 8.62
C ARG A 411 22.70 -0.11 9.00
N ASP A 412 23.28 -0.28 10.19
CA ASP A 412 23.88 -1.55 10.60
C ASP A 412 23.12 -2.25 11.73
N TRP A 413 22.19 -1.56 12.38
CA TRP A 413 21.51 -2.08 13.55
C TRP A 413 19.98 -2.00 13.43
N PHE A 414 19.35 -3.07 13.86
CA PHE A 414 17.92 -3.11 14.16
C PHE A 414 17.75 -3.61 15.58
N ILE A 415 17.21 -2.76 16.45
CA ILE A 415 16.94 -3.09 17.86
C ILE A 415 15.46 -2.80 18.11
N GLN A 416 14.73 -3.79 18.58
CA GLN A 416 13.32 -3.65 18.90
C GLN A 416 13.02 -4.29 20.26
N ASN A 417 12.39 -3.52 21.12
CA ASN A 417 11.71 -4.05 22.29
C ASN A 417 10.20 -4.01 22.04
N LYS A 418 9.52 -5.10 22.32
CA LYS A 418 8.08 -5.23 22.27
C LYS A 418 7.58 -5.64 23.64
N PHE A 419 6.60 -4.93 24.14
CA PHE A 419 5.88 -5.25 25.35
C PHE A 419 4.41 -5.50 25.01
N VAL A 420 3.80 -6.56 25.52
CA VAL A 420 2.40 -6.92 25.31
C VAL A 420 1.76 -7.17 26.66
N TYR A 421 0.65 -6.50 26.89
CA TYR A 421 -0.28 -6.78 27.97
C TYR A 421 -1.66 -7.08 27.38
N LYS A 422 -2.24 -8.20 27.73
CA LYS A 422 -3.62 -8.55 27.39
C LYS A 422 -4.30 -9.05 28.66
N GLN A 423 -5.35 -8.36 29.03
CA GLN A 423 -6.14 -8.69 30.24
C GLN A 423 -6.68 -10.12 30.14
N VAL A 424 -6.94 -10.73 31.29
CA VAL A 424 -7.68 -11.99 31.41
C VAL A 424 -9.01 -11.84 30.67
N ASP A 425 -9.36 -12.84 29.86
CA ASP A 425 -10.58 -12.89 29.06
C ASP A 425 -10.73 -11.80 27.98
N HIS A 426 -9.67 -11.06 27.65
CA HIS A 426 -9.68 -10.14 26.51
C HIS A 426 -10.10 -10.86 25.23
N ASN A 427 -11.29 -10.55 24.71
CA ASN A 427 -11.91 -11.31 23.62
C ASN A 427 -12.59 -10.41 22.57
N PRO A 428 -11.86 -9.95 21.55
CA PRO A 428 -12.39 -9.18 20.43
C PRO A 428 -13.07 -10.04 19.35
N GLU A 429 -13.30 -11.34 19.58
CA GLU A 429 -13.63 -12.35 18.56
C GLU A 429 -14.83 -12.00 17.67
N GLU A 430 -15.81 -11.25 18.15
CA GLU A 430 -16.97 -10.85 17.35
C GLU A 430 -16.62 -9.86 16.23
N LEU A 431 -15.62 -9.02 16.43
CA LEU A 431 -15.21 -7.94 15.52
C LEU A 431 -13.79 -8.13 14.94
N ALA A 432 -12.94 -8.83 15.64
CA ALA A 432 -11.56 -9.08 15.26
C ALA A 432 -11.15 -10.54 15.46
N SER A 433 -9.95 -10.93 15.05
CA SER A 433 -9.40 -12.25 15.42
C SER A 433 -9.09 -12.28 16.90
N LYS A 434 -9.36 -13.41 17.53
CA LYS A 434 -8.95 -13.64 18.91
C LYS A 434 -7.42 -13.70 18.98
N PRO A 435 -6.76 -12.68 19.51
CA PRO A 435 -5.33 -12.76 19.79
C PRO A 435 -5.10 -13.67 21.01
N TYR A 436 -3.84 -13.97 21.29
CA TYR A 436 -3.47 -14.56 22.57
C TYR A 436 -3.96 -13.65 23.71
N THR A 437 -4.76 -14.21 24.61
CA THR A 437 -5.32 -13.53 25.78
C THR A 437 -4.53 -13.91 27.04
N ASN A 438 -4.82 -13.25 28.18
CA ASN A 438 -4.23 -13.59 29.48
C ASN A 438 -2.70 -13.55 29.47
N ARG A 439 -2.11 -12.52 28.89
CA ARG A 439 -0.70 -12.55 28.52
C ARG A 439 0.03 -11.28 28.91
N LEU A 440 1.17 -11.47 29.56
CA LEU A 440 2.23 -10.48 29.68
C LEU A 440 3.46 -11.00 28.92
N GLU A 441 3.94 -10.26 27.93
CA GLU A 441 5.10 -10.64 27.15
C GLU A 441 6.06 -9.47 27.02
N ASN A 442 7.35 -9.76 27.17
CA ASN A 442 8.42 -8.88 26.74
C ASN A 442 9.29 -9.62 25.73
N PHE A 443 9.58 -8.97 24.62
CA PHE A 443 10.39 -9.50 23.54
C PHE A 443 11.43 -8.46 23.16
N LEU A 444 12.70 -8.87 23.16
CA LEU A 444 13.83 -8.07 22.71
C LEU A 444 14.48 -8.72 21.48
N ARG A 445 14.61 -7.95 20.42
CA ARG A 445 15.29 -8.35 19.19
C ARG A 445 16.44 -7.40 18.93
N ILE A 446 17.63 -7.94 18.70
CA ILE A 446 18.82 -7.20 18.33
C ILE A 446 19.43 -7.87 17.11
N ASN A 447 19.50 -7.16 16.00
CA ASN A 447 20.13 -7.64 14.78
C ASN A 447 21.23 -6.67 14.36
N ARG A 448 22.36 -7.20 13.88
CA ARG A 448 23.43 -6.43 13.25
C ARG A 448 23.59 -6.87 11.79
N ARG A 449 23.63 -5.90 10.88
CA ARG A 449 23.84 -6.13 9.45
C ARG A 449 25.32 -5.96 9.11
N PHE A 450 25.91 -7.00 8.56
CA PHE A 450 27.25 -6.98 7.96
C PHE A 450 27.09 -6.99 6.46
N ARG A 451 27.64 -5.99 5.77
CA ARG A 451 27.54 -5.84 4.31
C ARG A 451 28.81 -6.34 3.62
N PHE A 452 28.66 -6.92 2.46
CA PHE A 452 29.75 -7.44 1.64
C PHE A 452 29.61 -6.89 0.23
N GLU A 453 30.70 -6.42 -0.34
CA GLU A 453 30.79 -6.04 -1.77
C GLU A 453 31.00 -7.30 -2.63
N ASN A 454 30.08 -8.24 -2.57
CA ASN A 454 30.17 -9.52 -3.21
C ASN A 454 28.88 -9.78 -4.01
N MET A 455 29.02 -10.35 -5.22
CA MET A 455 27.91 -10.63 -6.12
C MET A 455 26.91 -11.66 -5.57
N TYR A 456 27.35 -12.55 -4.67
CA TYR A 456 26.51 -13.64 -4.15
C TYR A 456 25.93 -13.37 -2.76
N ILE A 457 26.64 -12.62 -1.92
CA ILE A 457 26.23 -12.32 -0.54
C ILE A 457 26.31 -10.81 -0.35
N GLN A 458 25.16 -10.15 -0.35
CA GLN A 458 25.07 -8.70 -0.14
C GLN A 458 25.18 -8.32 1.33
N TYR A 459 24.57 -9.10 2.20
CA TYR A 459 24.67 -8.93 3.65
C TYR A 459 24.35 -10.20 4.41
N ILE A 460 24.86 -10.26 5.66
CA ILE A 460 24.46 -11.20 6.69
C ILE A 460 23.94 -10.40 7.86
N MET A 461 22.82 -10.83 8.44
CA MET A 461 22.17 -10.14 9.57
C MET A 461 21.91 -11.10 10.73
N PRO A 462 22.96 -11.50 11.48
CA PRO A 462 22.78 -12.29 12.70
C PRO A 462 21.99 -11.49 13.73
N GLY A 463 21.25 -12.17 14.58
CA GLY A 463 20.44 -11.54 15.59
C GLY A 463 20.29 -12.38 16.85
N ILE A 464 20.01 -11.69 17.94
CA ILE A 464 19.66 -12.28 19.23
C ILE A 464 18.19 -11.96 19.49
N TYR A 465 17.43 -12.98 19.88
CA TYR A 465 16.02 -12.90 20.19
C TYR A 465 15.81 -13.39 21.61
N LEU A 466 15.32 -12.54 22.49
CA LEU A 466 15.01 -12.87 23.88
C LEU A 466 13.51 -12.67 24.08
N SER A 467 12.82 -13.69 24.54
CA SER A 467 11.40 -13.61 24.85
C SER A 467 11.12 -14.12 26.26
N LYS A 468 10.30 -13.38 26.99
CA LYS A 468 9.76 -13.79 28.26
C LYS A 468 8.25 -13.60 28.26
N GLN A 469 7.52 -14.66 28.53
CA GLN A 469 6.07 -14.67 28.53
C GLN A 469 5.54 -15.20 29.86
N HIS A 470 4.52 -14.53 30.39
CA HIS A 470 3.76 -14.94 31.54
C HIS A 470 2.27 -15.02 31.19
N LEU A 471 1.63 -16.10 31.56
CA LEU A 471 0.18 -16.22 31.48
C LEU A 471 -0.44 -15.58 32.73
N LEU A 472 -1.44 -14.74 32.55
CA LEU A 472 -2.15 -14.00 33.61
C LEU A 472 -3.34 -14.82 34.14
N THR A 473 -3.14 -16.07 34.47
CA THR A 473 -4.13 -16.93 35.13
C THR A 473 -3.72 -17.16 36.59
N ASP A 474 -4.63 -17.54 37.48
CA ASP A 474 -4.41 -17.78 38.89
C ASP A 474 -3.27 -18.79 39.24
N LYS A 475 -2.78 -19.47 38.21
CA LYS A 475 -1.61 -20.36 38.30
C LYS A 475 -0.60 -19.94 37.22
N ALA A 476 0.04 -18.81 37.40
CA ALA A 476 1.00 -18.25 36.44
C ALA A 476 2.13 -19.25 36.14
N LYS A 477 2.09 -19.87 34.97
CA LYS A 477 3.22 -20.59 34.38
C LYS A 477 3.95 -19.61 33.46
N GLY A 478 5.15 -19.20 33.86
CA GLY A 478 6.05 -18.43 33.01
C GLY A 478 6.83 -19.33 32.07
N PHE A 479 6.93 -18.96 30.81
CA PHE A 479 7.82 -19.59 29.83
C PHE A 479 8.94 -18.61 29.48
N ASN A 480 10.18 -19.12 29.47
CA ASN A 480 11.33 -18.36 28.95
C ASN A 480 11.82 -19.07 27.69
N SER A 481 12.00 -18.34 26.61
CA SER A 481 12.65 -18.84 25.39
C SER A 481 13.87 -17.97 25.06
N LEU A 482 14.92 -18.61 24.63
CA LEU A 482 16.13 -17.97 24.11
C LEU A 482 16.42 -18.64 22.76
N ASP A 483 16.24 -17.85 21.68
CA ASP A 483 16.55 -18.29 20.33
C ASP A 483 17.78 -17.49 19.83
N LEU A 484 18.81 -18.19 19.38
CA LEU A 484 20.09 -17.65 18.91
C LEU A 484 20.19 -17.69 17.40
#